data_e2c720e6a96d8b9b532b381aa3a613bd
#
_entry.id   e2c720e6a96d8b9b532b381aa3a613bd
#
_cell.length_a   1.000
_cell.length_b   1.000
_cell.length_c   1.000
_cell.angle_alpha   90.00
_cell.angle_beta   90.00
_cell.angle_gamma   90.00
#
_symmetry.space_group_name_H-M   'P 1'
#
loop_
_entity.id
_entity.type
_entity.pdbx_description
1 polymer ?
#
loop_
_entity_poly.entity_id
_entity_poly.type
_entity_poly.pdbx_seq_one_letter_code
_entity_poly.pdbx_strand_id
1 'polypeptide(L)'
;MKAAPLIGISRHRLSTDGEGVTTLVAFHGCPLRCKYCLNPQSLHSEGIWKNYDCEQLYEEVRQDELYFLATHGGITFGGGEPCLQSDFIDEFRQLCGQEWQLSVETSLNVAKENIEKLVPVVDSYIIDIKDINNAIYQKYTGKDNEKVLHNLQYLIEHGKSEQIIVRTPVIPAYNTAVSYTHLR
;
A
#
# COMPACT_ATOMS: atom_id res chain seq x y z
N MET A 1 -2.89 -20.54 9.91
CA MET A 1 -2.41 -19.28 9.30
C MET A 1 -3.08 -19.10 7.95
N LYS A 2 -3.53 -17.89 7.63
CA LYS A 2 -4.25 -17.62 6.37
C LYS A 2 -3.23 -17.20 5.31
N ALA A 3 -3.18 -17.91 4.20
CA ALA A 3 -2.29 -17.53 3.11
C ALA A 3 -2.85 -16.35 2.33
N ALA A 4 -1.97 -15.44 1.90
CA ALA A 4 -2.30 -14.29 1.08
C ALA A 4 -1.79 -14.48 -0.37
N PRO A 5 -2.60 -14.17 -1.39
CA PRO A 5 -2.20 -14.25 -2.78
C PRO A 5 -1.31 -13.06 -3.16
N LEU A 6 -0.17 -13.34 -3.78
CA LEU A 6 0.76 -12.34 -4.30
C LEU A 6 0.77 -12.34 -5.83
N ILE A 7 1.00 -11.16 -6.40
CA ILE A 7 1.31 -10.99 -7.84
C ILE A 7 2.83 -10.97 -8.09
N GLY A 8 3.64 -10.77 -7.05
CA GLY A 8 5.10 -10.81 -7.14
C GLY A 8 5.80 -10.21 -5.93
N ILE A 9 7.12 -10.39 -5.91
CA ILE A 9 8.04 -9.76 -4.96
C ILE A 9 9.11 -9.04 -5.78
N SER A 10 9.38 -7.76 -5.48
CA SER A 10 10.43 -6.97 -6.12
C SER A 10 11.41 -6.49 -5.07
N ARG A 11 12.66 -6.99 -5.15
CA ARG A 11 13.68 -6.76 -4.13
C ARG A 11 14.55 -5.53 -4.44
N HIS A 12 15.22 -5.03 -3.41
CA HIS A 12 16.26 -3.99 -3.49
C HIS A 12 15.77 -2.71 -4.20
N ARG A 13 14.58 -2.27 -3.81
CA ARG A 13 14.03 -1.02 -4.31
C ARG A 13 14.63 0.14 -3.52
N LEU A 14 14.99 1.20 -4.24
CA LEU A 14 15.68 2.37 -3.69
C LEU A 14 14.76 3.59 -3.76
N SER A 15 14.43 4.16 -2.63
CA SER A 15 13.76 5.48 -2.49
C SER A 15 12.39 5.64 -3.18
N THR A 16 11.82 4.60 -3.74
CA THR A 16 10.50 4.68 -4.43
C THR A 16 9.35 4.26 -3.54
N ASP A 17 9.60 3.34 -2.60
CA ASP A 17 8.55 2.64 -1.87
C ASP A 17 8.81 2.68 -0.34
N GLY A 18 9.45 3.74 0.15
CA GLY A 18 9.82 3.92 1.56
C GLY A 18 11.26 4.39 1.73
N GLU A 19 11.72 4.47 2.96
CA GLU A 19 13.11 4.83 3.30
C GLU A 19 14.04 3.63 3.14
N GLY A 20 15.31 3.90 2.84
CA GLY A 20 16.34 2.88 2.70
C GLY A 20 16.12 1.93 1.54
N VAL A 21 16.66 0.72 1.67
CA VAL A 21 16.42 -0.38 0.74
C VAL A 21 15.18 -1.14 1.16
N THR A 22 14.23 -1.27 0.26
CA THR A 22 12.98 -1.97 0.53
C THR A 22 12.77 -3.17 -0.39
N THR A 23 11.99 -4.12 0.07
CA THR A 23 11.44 -5.20 -0.76
C THR A 23 9.93 -5.00 -0.88
N LEU A 24 9.45 -4.79 -2.10
CA LEU A 24 8.02 -4.68 -2.39
C LEU A 24 7.39 -6.07 -2.45
N VAL A 25 6.43 -6.30 -1.57
CA VAL A 25 5.55 -7.47 -1.57
C VAL A 25 4.20 -7.05 -2.16
N ALA A 26 3.94 -7.50 -3.37
CA ALA A 26 2.78 -7.06 -4.13
C ALA A 26 1.62 -8.05 -3.99
N PHE A 27 0.58 -7.67 -3.24
CA PHE A 27 -0.63 -8.46 -3.05
C PHE A 27 -1.53 -8.46 -4.27
N HIS A 28 -2.24 -9.56 -4.46
CA HIS A 28 -3.36 -9.68 -5.38
C HIS A 28 -4.66 -9.17 -4.72
N GLY A 29 -5.55 -8.62 -5.54
CA GLY A 29 -6.84 -8.08 -5.10
C GLY A 29 -6.82 -6.56 -4.92
N CYS A 30 -7.79 -5.88 -5.53
CA CYS A 30 -7.99 -4.44 -5.38
C CYS A 30 -9.47 -4.10 -5.53
N PRO A 31 -10.05 -3.21 -4.71
CA PRO A 31 -11.44 -2.79 -4.84
C PRO A 31 -11.65 -1.83 -6.01
N LEU A 32 -10.57 -1.19 -6.49
CA LEU A 32 -10.61 -0.21 -7.57
C LEU A 32 -10.44 -0.85 -8.95
N ARG A 33 -10.87 -0.12 -9.98
CA ARG A 33 -10.70 -0.45 -11.39
C ARG A 33 -10.07 0.74 -12.13
N CYS A 34 -8.92 1.20 -11.61
CA CYS A 34 -8.22 2.37 -12.16
C CYS A 34 -7.89 2.18 -13.64
N LYS A 35 -8.21 3.17 -14.47
CA LYS A 35 -8.00 3.10 -15.93
C LYS A 35 -6.53 3.03 -16.33
N TYR A 36 -5.62 3.53 -15.49
CA TYR A 36 -4.17 3.45 -15.65
C TYR A 36 -3.55 2.60 -14.54
N CYS A 37 -4.14 1.42 -14.26
CA CYS A 37 -3.60 0.52 -13.26
C CYS A 37 -2.24 -0.01 -13.72
N LEU A 38 -1.22 0.12 -12.86
CA LEU A 38 0.13 -0.41 -13.11
C LEU A 38 0.19 -1.92 -12.86
N ASN A 39 -0.75 -2.45 -12.09
CA ASN A 39 -0.82 -3.87 -11.70
C ASN A 39 -2.17 -4.49 -12.12
N PRO A 40 -2.56 -4.46 -13.41
CA PRO A 40 -3.86 -4.99 -13.84
C PRO A 40 -4.04 -6.48 -13.54
N GLN A 41 -2.94 -7.24 -13.46
CA GLN A 41 -2.94 -8.64 -13.05
C GLN A 41 -3.49 -8.84 -11.63
N SER A 42 -3.46 -7.83 -10.76
CA SER A 42 -4.05 -7.91 -9.41
C SER A 42 -5.57 -8.04 -9.40
N LEU A 43 -6.22 -7.84 -10.54
CA LEU A 43 -7.68 -7.83 -10.70
C LEU A 43 -8.25 -9.13 -11.25
N HIS A 44 -7.40 -10.06 -11.66
CA HIS A 44 -7.78 -11.31 -12.34
C HIS A 44 -7.12 -12.50 -11.66
N SER A 45 -7.85 -13.59 -11.50
CA SER A 45 -7.37 -14.80 -10.80
C SER A 45 -6.08 -15.38 -11.39
N GLU A 46 -5.89 -15.24 -12.70
CA GLU A 46 -4.71 -15.68 -13.43
C GLU A 46 -3.44 -14.87 -13.07
N GLY A 47 -3.63 -13.72 -12.44
CA GLY A 47 -2.53 -12.85 -12.01
C GLY A 47 -1.90 -13.26 -10.68
N ILE A 48 -2.44 -14.27 -9.99
CA ILE A 48 -1.84 -14.80 -8.76
C ILE A 48 -0.59 -15.58 -9.14
N TRP A 49 0.58 -15.04 -8.72
CA TRP A 49 1.85 -15.72 -8.89
C TRP A 49 2.04 -16.85 -7.89
N LYS A 50 1.81 -16.57 -6.59
CA LYS A 50 1.96 -17.55 -5.51
C LYS A 50 1.15 -17.13 -4.28
N ASN A 51 0.70 -18.09 -3.49
CA ASN A 51 0.14 -17.86 -2.17
C ASN A 51 1.23 -18.09 -1.12
N TYR A 52 1.34 -17.18 -0.16
CA TYR A 52 2.26 -17.26 0.95
C TYR A 52 1.51 -17.18 2.28
N ASP A 53 1.84 -18.03 3.23
CA ASP A 53 1.61 -17.71 4.63
C ASP A 53 2.70 -16.77 5.17
N CYS A 54 2.52 -16.24 6.38
CA CYS A 54 3.44 -15.25 6.94
C CYS A 54 4.85 -15.82 7.16
N GLU A 55 4.98 -17.06 7.61
CA GLU A 55 6.28 -17.73 7.85
C GLU A 55 7.03 -17.91 6.53
N GLN A 56 6.34 -18.44 5.50
CA GLN A 56 6.92 -18.60 4.16
C GLN A 56 7.38 -17.25 3.57
N LEU A 57 6.58 -16.20 3.73
CA LEU A 57 6.97 -14.88 3.25
C LEU A 57 8.17 -14.35 4.02
N TYR A 58 8.19 -14.49 5.35
CA TYR A 58 9.30 -14.05 6.18
C TYR A 58 10.60 -14.74 5.76
N GLU A 59 10.61 -16.08 5.62
CA GLU A 59 11.79 -16.81 5.16
C GLU A 59 12.23 -16.41 3.73
N GLU A 60 11.27 -16.07 2.86
CA GLU A 60 11.56 -15.59 1.51
C GLU A 60 12.28 -14.23 1.50
N VAL A 61 11.86 -13.29 2.35
CA VAL A 61 12.37 -11.92 2.32
C VAL A 61 13.52 -11.66 3.30
N ARG A 62 13.73 -12.51 4.32
CA ARG A 62 14.78 -12.32 5.32
C ARG A 62 16.21 -12.35 4.74
N GLN A 63 16.39 -12.90 3.56
CA GLN A 63 17.69 -12.83 2.87
C GLN A 63 18.10 -11.37 2.54
N ASP A 64 17.15 -10.42 2.56
CA ASP A 64 17.39 -9.00 2.33
C ASP A 64 17.65 -8.22 3.65
N GLU A 65 17.60 -8.90 4.81
CA GLU A 65 17.67 -8.29 6.16
C GLU A 65 18.89 -7.40 6.36
N LEU A 66 20.07 -7.81 5.87
CA LEU A 66 21.28 -7.00 5.99
C LEU A 66 21.14 -5.63 5.32
N TYR A 67 20.42 -5.56 4.20
CA TYR A 67 20.14 -4.30 3.53
C TYR A 67 19.13 -3.46 4.33
N PHE A 68 18.12 -4.10 4.90
CA PHE A 68 17.13 -3.41 5.73
C PHE A 68 17.78 -2.77 6.95
N LEU A 69 18.56 -3.54 7.71
CA LEU A 69 19.25 -3.06 8.92
C LEU A 69 20.29 -1.98 8.59
N ALA A 70 21.04 -2.13 7.49
CA ALA A 70 22.08 -1.16 7.10
C ALA A 70 21.51 0.18 6.63
N THR A 71 20.26 0.24 6.17
CA THR A 71 19.68 1.43 5.52
C THR A 71 18.41 1.95 6.19
N HIS A 72 17.99 1.35 7.32
CA HIS A 72 16.69 1.58 7.94
C HIS A 72 15.50 1.32 6.98
N GLY A 73 15.67 0.35 6.10
CA GLY A 73 14.66 -0.09 5.15
C GLY A 73 13.81 -1.25 5.68
N GLY A 74 13.14 -1.97 4.77
CA GLY A 74 12.30 -3.09 5.16
C GLY A 74 11.34 -3.54 4.07
N ILE A 75 10.11 -3.82 4.44
CA ILE A 75 9.08 -4.33 3.54
C ILE A 75 8.07 -3.23 3.20
N THR A 76 7.78 -3.10 1.91
CA THR A 76 6.64 -2.32 1.46
C THR A 76 5.58 -3.26 0.90
N PHE A 77 4.41 -3.25 1.50
CA PHE A 77 3.25 -3.96 1.00
C PHE A 77 2.49 -3.10 0.00
N GLY A 78 2.27 -3.62 -1.20
CA GLY A 78 1.61 -2.89 -2.29
C GLY A 78 0.94 -3.82 -3.29
N GLY A 79 1.00 -3.49 -4.58
CA GLY A 79 0.47 -4.30 -5.68
C GLY A 79 -0.96 -3.95 -6.06
N GLY A 80 -1.94 -4.71 -5.57
CA GLY A 80 -3.35 -4.38 -5.63
C GLY A 80 -3.74 -3.38 -4.54
N GLU A 81 -4.44 -3.84 -3.49
CA GLU A 81 -4.73 -3.03 -2.29
C GLU A 81 -4.27 -3.82 -1.05
N PRO A 82 -3.11 -3.51 -0.47
CA PRO A 82 -2.53 -4.27 0.63
C PRO A 82 -3.37 -4.22 1.91
N CYS A 83 -4.10 -3.12 2.15
CA CYS A 83 -4.93 -2.99 3.35
C CYS A 83 -6.09 -4.01 3.40
N LEU A 84 -6.42 -4.69 2.31
CA LEU A 84 -7.33 -5.85 2.32
C LEU A 84 -6.72 -7.06 3.06
N GLN A 85 -5.40 -7.08 3.23
CA GLN A 85 -4.64 -8.13 3.90
C GLN A 85 -4.17 -7.68 5.29
N SER A 86 -4.92 -6.83 5.97
CA SER A 86 -4.54 -6.24 7.26
C SER A 86 -4.18 -7.28 8.32
N ASP A 87 -4.94 -8.38 8.40
CA ASP A 87 -4.65 -9.48 9.34
C ASP A 87 -3.30 -10.16 9.03
N PHE A 88 -2.96 -10.31 7.75
CA PHE A 88 -1.69 -10.87 7.31
C PHE A 88 -0.52 -9.92 7.66
N ILE A 89 -0.69 -8.63 7.43
CA ILE A 89 0.35 -7.61 7.72
C ILE A 89 0.59 -7.52 9.23
N ASP A 90 -0.46 -7.60 10.05
CA ASP A 90 -0.34 -7.65 11.50
C ASP A 90 0.42 -8.90 11.97
N GLU A 91 0.05 -10.10 11.46
CA GLU A 91 0.75 -11.35 11.74
C GLU A 91 2.22 -11.29 11.29
N PHE A 92 2.50 -10.71 10.12
CA PHE A 92 3.86 -10.56 9.61
C PHE A 92 4.71 -9.64 10.51
N ARG A 93 4.14 -8.55 11.06
CA ARG A 93 4.83 -7.69 12.04
C ARG A 93 5.30 -8.47 13.27
N GLN A 94 4.50 -9.44 13.73
CA GLN A 94 4.88 -10.26 14.89
C GLN A 94 6.11 -11.15 14.59
N LEU A 95 6.31 -11.53 13.33
CA LEU A 95 7.47 -12.34 12.89
C LEU A 95 8.72 -11.47 12.68
N CYS A 96 8.61 -10.35 11.98
CA CYS A 96 9.78 -9.52 11.64
C CYS A 96 10.23 -8.58 12.77
N GLY A 97 9.44 -8.42 13.83
CA GLY A 97 9.74 -7.50 14.95
C GLY A 97 9.68 -6.02 14.53
N GLN A 98 10.44 -5.17 15.22
CA GLN A 98 10.42 -3.71 15.02
C GLN A 98 11.64 -3.16 14.26
N GLU A 99 12.59 -4.02 13.93
CA GLU A 99 13.84 -3.59 13.27
C GLU A 99 13.67 -3.31 11.77
N TRP A 100 12.68 -3.98 11.14
CA TRP A 100 12.34 -3.73 9.76
C TRP A 100 11.23 -2.68 9.67
N GLN A 101 11.38 -1.73 8.77
CA GLN A 101 10.31 -0.80 8.45
C GLN A 101 9.20 -1.52 7.67
N LEU A 102 7.95 -1.38 8.10
CA LEU A 102 6.79 -1.83 7.34
C LEU A 102 6.04 -0.63 6.77
N SER A 103 6.01 -0.55 5.46
CA SER A 103 5.27 0.47 4.71
C SER A 103 4.10 -0.14 3.94
N VAL A 104 3.06 0.64 3.70
CA VAL A 104 1.95 0.25 2.82
C VAL A 104 1.75 1.26 1.71
N GLU A 105 1.66 0.78 0.46
CA GLU A 105 1.24 1.56 -0.70
C GLU A 105 -0.26 1.34 -0.94
N THR A 106 -1.10 2.28 -0.56
CA THR A 106 -2.55 2.09 -0.49
C THR A 106 -3.34 3.21 -1.14
N SER A 107 -4.51 2.88 -1.66
CA SER A 107 -5.52 3.85 -2.05
C SER A 107 -6.41 4.29 -0.89
N LEU A 108 -6.34 3.64 0.26
CA LEU A 108 -7.25 3.76 1.41
C LEU A 108 -8.72 3.45 1.11
N ASN A 109 -9.08 2.96 -0.09
CA ASN A 109 -10.48 2.64 -0.42
C ASN A 109 -10.88 1.25 0.09
N VAL A 110 -10.80 1.08 1.40
CA VAL A 110 -11.09 -0.17 2.13
C VAL A 110 -12.02 0.11 3.32
N ALA A 111 -12.50 -0.94 3.97
CA ALA A 111 -13.25 -0.81 5.22
C ALA A 111 -12.33 -0.24 6.32
N LYS A 112 -12.87 0.60 7.21
CA LYS A 112 -12.13 1.30 8.27
C LYS A 112 -11.41 0.32 9.20
N GLU A 113 -12.04 -0.80 9.49
CA GLU A 113 -11.53 -1.86 10.36
C GLU A 113 -10.17 -2.42 9.88
N ASN A 114 -9.91 -2.38 8.56
CA ASN A 114 -8.62 -2.76 8.03
C ASN A 114 -7.54 -1.74 8.39
N ILE A 115 -7.88 -0.45 8.35
CA ILE A 115 -6.94 0.62 8.72
C ILE A 115 -6.69 0.62 10.22
N GLU A 116 -7.73 0.42 11.03
CA GLU A 116 -7.61 0.32 12.49
C GLU A 116 -6.59 -0.73 12.93
N LYS A 117 -6.58 -1.89 12.28
CA LYS A 117 -5.59 -2.96 12.53
C LYS A 117 -4.17 -2.57 12.13
N LEU A 118 -4.02 -1.76 11.09
CA LEU A 118 -2.70 -1.38 10.56
C LEU A 118 -2.03 -0.23 11.34
N VAL A 119 -2.80 0.63 12.02
CA VAL A 119 -2.26 1.76 12.79
C VAL A 119 -1.15 1.36 13.77
N PRO A 120 -1.26 0.30 14.58
CA PRO A 120 -0.20 -0.08 15.54
C PRO A 120 1.01 -0.78 14.90
N VAL A 121 0.91 -1.26 13.65
CA VAL A 121 1.92 -2.17 13.07
C VAL A 121 2.64 -1.61 11.83
N VAL A 122 2.07 -0.59 11.20
CA VAL A 122 2.66 0.06 10.01
C VAL A 122 3.40 1.33 10.41
N ASP A 123 4.63 1.47 9.90
CA ASP A 123 5.51 2.59 10.18
C ASP A 123 5.30 3.75 9.19
N SER A 124 4.95 3.45 7.93
CA SER A 124 4.77 4.47 6.89
C SER A 124 3.64 4.14 5.93
N TYR A 125 2.89 5.16 5.54
CA TYR A 125 1.77 5.08 4.61
C TYR A 125 2.05 5.89 3.36
N ILE A 126 2.18 5.22 2.23
CA ILE A 126 2.29 5.84 0.90
C ILE A 126 0.89 5.81 0.29
N ILE A 127 0.21 6.95 0.35
CA ILE A 127 -1.21 7.04 0.02
C ILE A 127 -1.41 7.62 -1.37
N ASP A 128 -1.96 6.83 -2.26
CA ASP A 128 -2.31 7.24 -3.61
C ASP A 128 -3.71 7.86 -3.66
N ILE A 129 -3.82 9.16 -3.45
CA ILE A 129 -5.08 9.89 -3.65
C ILE A 129 -5.27 10.16 -5.14
N LYS A 130 -6.16 9.40 -5.77
CA LYS A 130 -6.37 9.47 -7.22
C LYS A 130 -7.03 10.79 -7.64
N ASP A 131 -7.95 11.31 -6.84
CA ASP A 131 -8.55 12.65 -6.93
C ASP A 131 -9.37 12.97 -5.67
N ILE A 132 -9.43 14.23 -5.26
CA ILE A 132 -10.31 14.70 -4.18
C ILE A 132 -11.72 15.00 -4.69
N ASN A 133 -11.87 15.34 -5.97
CA ASN A 133 -13.17 15.50 -6.60
C ASN A 133 -13.78 14.12 -6.87
N ASN A 134 -14.89 13.82 -6.18
CA ASN A 134 -15.52 12.51 -6.25
C ASN A 134 -15.96 12.12 -7.67
N ALA A 135 -16.44 13.06 -8.48
CA ALA A 135 -16.87 12.76 -9.85
C ALA A 135 -15.69 12.33 -10.74
N ILE A 136 -14.52 12.97 -10.56
CA ILE A 136 -13.28 12.60 -11.26
C ILE A 136 -12.78 11.27 -10.73
N TYR A 137 -12.71 11.11 -9.41
CA TYR A 137 -12.29 9.88 -8.76
C TYR A 137 -13.11 8.68 -9.24
N GLN A 138 -14.44 8.80 -9.24
CA GLN A 138 -15.36 7.74 -9.66
C GLN A 138 -15.20 7.40 -11.15
N LYS A 139 -15.06 8.41 -12.01
CA LYS A 139 -14.82 8.22 -13.44
C LYS A 139 -13.52 7.48 -13.73
N TYR A 140 -12.49 7.68 -12.88
CA TYR A 140 -11.18 7.09 -13.03
C TYR A 140 -11.05 5.70 -12.39
N THR A 141 -11.64 5.50 -11.19
CA THR A 141 -11.44 4.29 -10.37
C THR A 141 -12.64 3.34 -10.37
N GLY A 142 -13.83 3.82 -10.75
CA GLY A 142 -15.10 3.07 -10.67
C GLY A 142 -15.70 3.03 -9.27
N LYS A 143 -15.17 3.77 -8.29
CA LYS A 143 -15.65 3.87 -6.90
C LYS A 143 -15.73 5.34 -6.46
N ASP A 144 -16.46 5.63 -5.38
CA ASP A 144 -16.40 6.91 -4.68
C ASP A 144 -15.14 7.02 -3.81
N ASN A 145 -14.82 8.24 -3.39
CA ASN A 145 -13.66 8.54 -2.53
C ASN A 145 -14.03 8.75 -1.05
N GLU A 146 -15.25 8.47 -0.64
CA GLU A 146 -15.69 8.70 0.73
C GLU A 146 -14.84 7.93 1.75
N LYS A 147 -14.61 6.63 1.51
CA LYS A 147 -13.76 5.80 2.37
C LYS A 147 -12.33 6.32 2.44
N VAL A 148 -11.79 6.81 1.32
CA VAL A 148 -10.43 7.35 1.25
C VAL A 148 -10.27 8.55 2.20
N LEU A 149 -11.21 9.49 2.13
CA LEU A 149 -11.18 10.70 2.96
C LEU A 149 -11.40 10.38 4.44
N HIS A 150 -12.33 9.49 4.77
CA HIS A 150 -12.57 9.05 6.14
C HIS A 150 -11.37 8.30 6.74
N ASN A 151 -10.74 7.40 5.98
CA ASN A 151 -9.57 6.66 6.42
C ASN A 151 -8.33 7.55 6.56
N LEU A 152 -8.15 8.52 5.66
CA LEU A 152 -7.09 9.53 5.79
C LEU A 152 -7.28 10.36 7.06
N GLN A 153 -8.49 10.86 7.30
CA GLN A 153 -8.82 11.60 8.50
C GLN A 153 -8.55 10.75 9.77
N TYR A 154 -8.95 9.48 9.75
CA TYR A 154 -8.71 8.56 10.84
C TYR A 154 -7.21 8.40 11.15
N LEU A 155 -6.35 8.22 10.14
CA LEU A 155 -4.90 8.14 10.31
C LEU A 155 -4.33 9.42 10.95
N ILE A 156 -4.77 10.60 10.50
CA ILE A 156 -4.36 11.89 11.05
C ILE A 156 -4.75 12.01 12.53
N GLU A 157 -5.99 11.68 12.88
CA GLU A 157 -6.51 11.72 14.25
C GLU A 157 -5.80 10.74 15.19
N HIS A 158 -5.20 9.67 14.65
CA HIS A 158 -4.42 8.68 15.40
C HIS A 158 -2.91 8.94 15.36
N GLY A 159 -2.50 10.18 15.06
CA GLY A 159 -1.12 10.63 15.18
C GLY A 159 -0.17 10.12 14.08
N LYS A 160 -0.71 9.67 12.94
CA LYS A 160 0.10 9.15 11.83
C LYS A 160 0.52 10.21 10.80
N SER A 161 0.23 11.48 11.02
CA SER A 161 0.45 12.57 10.03
C SER A 161 1.88 12.61 9.49
N GLU A 162 2.89 12.41 10.32
CA GLU A 162 4.30 12.46 9.92
C GLU A 162 4.77 11.18 9.18
N GLN A 163 3.96 10.14 9.24
CA GLN A 163 4.21 8.85 8.60
C GLN A 163 3.48 8.70 7.27
N ILE A 164 2.80 9.77 6.82
CA ILE A 164 2.00 9.78 5.59
C ILE A 164 2.75 10.50 4.48
N ILE A 165 2.93 9.79 3.37
CA ILE A 165 3.36 10.35 2.09
C ILE A 165 2.17 10.29 1.14
N VAL A 166 1.66 11.46 0.72
CA VAL A 166 0.57 11.51 -0.27
C VAL A 166 1.14 11.61 -1.67
N ARG A 167 0.69 10.72 -2.56
CA ARG A 167 0.96 10.78 -3.99
C ARG A 167 -0.34 11.02 -4.75
N THR A 168 -0.30 11.88 -5.75
CA THR A 168 -1.43 12.10 -6.66
C THR A 168 -0.96 11.88 -8.10
N PRO A 169 -1.46 10.84 -8.79
CA PRO A 169 -1.10 10.63 -10.18
C PRO A 169 -1.70 11.73 -11.05
N VAL A 170 -0.87 12.39 -11.85
CA VAL A 170 -1.34 13.35 -12.87
C VAL A 170 -1.76 12.59 -14.11
N ILE A 171 -3.05 12.63 -14.42
CA ILE A 171 -3.65 11.81 -15.47
C ILE A 171 -4.24 12.74 -16.55
N PRO A 172 -3.69 12.71 -17.78
CA PRO A 172 -4.22 13.49 -18.88
C PRO A 172 -5.72 13.29 -19.08
N ALA A 173 -6.45 14.35 -19.33
CA ALA A 173 -7.90 14.41 -19.51
C ALA A 173 -8.75 14.08 -18.26
N TYR A 174 -8.15 13.86 -17.09
CA TYR A 174 -8.88 13.63 -15.84
C TYR A 174 -8.60 14.71 -14.80
N ASN A 175 -7.34 14.90 -14.39
CA ASN A 175 -6.97 15.80 -13.29
C ASN A 175 -5.82 16.76 -13.66
N THR A 176 -5.69 17.15 -14.91
CA THR A 176 -4.68 18.12 -15.37
C THR A 176 -5.08 19.58 -15.18
N ALA A 177 -6.23 19.87 -14.56
CA ALA A 177 -6.68 21.22 -14.28
C ALA A 177 -5.79 21.88 -13.21
N VAL A 178 -5.59 23.21 -13.32
CA VAL A 178 -4.71 24.05 -12.50
C VAL A 178 -4.97 23.99 -10.99
N SER A 179 -6.14 23.51 -10.57
CA SER A 179 -6.51 23.33 -9.15
C SER A 179 -5.60 22.39 -8.35
N TYR A 180 -4.85 21.50 -9.00
CA TYR A 180 -3.91 20.59 -8.35
C TYR A 180 -2.51 21.18 -8.12
N THR A 181 -2.19 22.33 -8.73
CA THR A 181 -0.88 22.96 -8.56
C THR A 181 -0.73 23.72 -7.23
N HIS A 182 -1.76 23.74 -6.41
CA HIS A 182 -1.81 24.48 -5.13
C HIS A 182 -1.94 23.57 -3.88
N LEU A 183 -1.73 22.26 -4.00
CA LEU A 183 -1.53 21.38 -2.83
C LEU A 183 -0.08 21.57 -2.35
N ARG A 184 0.13 22.59 -1.55
CA ARG A 184 1.34 22.76 -0.71
C ARG A 184 0.97 22.52 0.73
#